data_349fb4b88a9818467a605fadd9f072c5
#
_entry.id   349fb4b88a9818467a605fadd9f072c5
#
_cell.length_a   1.000
_cell.length_b   1.000
_cell.length_c   1.000
_cell.angle_alpha   90.00
_cell.angle_beta   90.00
_cell.angle_gamma   90.00
#
_symmetry.space_group_name_H-M   'P 1'
#
loop_
_entity.id
_entity.type
_entity.pdbx_description
1 polymer ?
#
loop_
_entity_poly.entity_id
_entity_poly.type
_entity_poly.pdbx_seq_one_letter_code
_entity_poly.pdbx_strand_id
1 'polypeptide(L)'
;MASNGLEITPKAPIVIDTNIVLDLLVFNDAATLPLRALLAAGALDWLATGAMRDELARVLGYPKIVPRLAFHQCSAGDVLAAFDQQVRLVAVAPKARLTCSDPDDQRFIDLAVAHKAQLLSKDKAVTSMAKRLLGMGVVACRAM
;
A
#
# COMPACT_ATOMS: atom_id res chain seq x y z
N MET A 1 20.31 27.43 -7.85
CA MET A 1 20.36 26.82 -7.45
C MET A 1 19.83 26.42 -6.98
N ALA A 2 19.85 26.35 -6.96
CA ALA A 2 19.57 25.78 -6.62
C ALA A 2 19.15 25.42 -6.06
N SER A 3 18.97 25.56 -6.22
CA SER A 3 18.78 25.00 -5.73
C SER A 3 18.56 24.35 -5.64
N ASN A 4 18.48 24.44 -6.56
CA ASN A 4 18.62 23.71 -6.65
C ASN A 4 18.29 22.63 -6.16
N GLY A 5 18.59 21.90 -6.91
CA GLY A 5 18.66 20.65 -6.22
C GLY A 5 18.34 20.71 -4.75
N LEU A 6 18.14 21.88 -4.29
CA LEU A 6 17.70 22.14 -2.93
C LEU A 6 16.20 22.11 -2.78
N GLU A 7 15.47 22.12 -3.89
CA GLU A 7 14.04 21.98 -3.86
C GLU A 7 13.69 20.49 -3.86
N ILE A 8 13.33 19.99 -2.70
CA ILE A 8 12.88 18.61 -2.57
C ILE A 8 11.39 18.60 -2.79
N THR A 9 10.96 17.98 -3.89
CA THR A 9 9.54 17.76 -4.13
C THR A 9 8.99 16.83 -3.04
N PRO A 10 7.96 17.23 -2.29
CA PRO A 10 7.39 16.35 -1.29
C PRO A 10 6.91 15.06 -1.93
N LYS A 11 7.19 13.94 -1.26
CA LYS A 11 6.66 12.66 -1.69
C LYS A 11 5.16 12.61 -1.45
N ALA A 12 4.41 12.07 -2.39
CA ALA A 12 2.98 11.90 -2.27
C ALA A 12 2.68 10.69 -1.38
N PRO A 13 1.88 10.86 -0.32
CA PRO A 13 1.56 9.74 0.57
C PRO A 13 0.65 8.73 -0.14
N ILE A 14 0.96 7.45 0.04
CA ILE A 14 0.18 6.35 -0.53
C ILE A 14 0.05 5.22 0.49
N VAL A 15 -1.14 4.62 0.52
CA VAL A 15 -1.46 3.43 1.31
C VAL A 15 -1.83 2.33 0.33
N ILE A 16 -1.25 1.14 0.49
CA ILE A 16 -1.40 0.04 -0.46
C ILE A 16 -1.96 -1.18 0.27
N ASP A 17 -3.11 -1.66 -0.20
CA ASP A 17 -3.74 -2.88 0.31
C ASP A 17 -2.82 -4.08 0.10
N THR A 18 -2.89 -5.04 1.00
CA THR A 18 -2.05 -6.23 1.03
C THR A 18 -2.06 -6.99 -0.30
N ASN A 19 -3.21 -7.11 -0.97
CA ASN A 19 -3.26 -7.81 -2.26
C ASN A 19 -2.43 -7.12 -3.34
N ILE A 20 -2.40 -5.80 -3.35
CA ILE A 20 -1.56 -5.06 -4.30
C ILE A 20 -0.09 -5.14 -3.88
N VAL A 21 0.20 -5.20 -2.58
CA VAL A 21 1.56 -5.44 -2.11
C VAL A 21 2.07 -6.77 -2.65
N LEU A 22 1.25 -7.82 -2.64
CA LEU A 22 1.61 -9.12 -3.21
C LEU A 22 1.84 -9.03 -4.72
N ASP A 23 0.97 -8.31 -5.45
CA ASP A 23 1.15 -8.09 -6.89
C ASP A 23 2.47 -7.39 -7.19
N LEU A 24 2.86 -6.45 -6.34
CA LEU A 24 4.08 -5.66 -6.51
C LEU A 24 5.34 -6.46 -6.14
N LEU A 25 5.34 -7.13 -4.99
CA LEU A 25 6.55 -7.70 -4.40
C LEU A 25 6.72 -9.19 -4.64
N VAL A 26 5.66 -9.91 -4.97
CA VAL A 26 5.71 -11.36 -5.21
C VAL A 26 5.44 -11.68 -6.68
N PHE A 27 4.28 -11.23 -7.19
CA PHE A 27 3.78 -11.70 -8.49
C PHE A 27 4.33 -10.92 -9.67
N ASN A 28 4.95 -9.78 -9.45
CA ASN A 28 5.45 -8.88 -10.49
C ASN A 28 4.38 -8.59 -11.55
N ASP A 29 3.16 -8.36 -11.10
CA ASP A 29 2.02 -8.11 -11.98
C ASP A 29 2.29 -6.87 -12.82
N ALA A 30 2.05 -6.98 -14.13
CA ALA A 30 2.28 -5.89 -15.07
C ALA A 30 1.49 -4.62 -14.71
N ALA A 31 0.33 -4.77 -14.06
CA ALA A 31 -0.46 -3.62 -13.60
C ALA A 31 0.27 -2.79 -12.55
N THR A 32 1.31 -3.34 -11.90
CA THR A 32 2.10 -2.62 -10.89
C THR A 32 3.30 -1.88 -11.47
N LEU A 33 3.56 -1.96 -12.78
CA LEU A 33 4.72 -1.30 -13.38
C LEU A 33 4.73 0.22 -13.16
N PRO A 34 3.63 0.96 -13.35
CA PRO A 34 3.65 2.40 -13.05
C PRO A 34 3.92 2.70 -11.56
N LEU A 35 3.32 1.92 -10.67
CA LEU A 35 3.56 2.04 -9.22
C LEU A 35 5.04 1.80 -8.90
N ARG A 36 5.60 0.74 -9.47
CA ARG A 36 7.01 0.40 -9.26
C ARG A 36 7.93 1.52 -9.73
N ALA A 37 7.62 2.12 -10.89
CA ALA A 37 8.41 3.22 -11.42
C ALA A 37 8.37 4.45 -10.49
N LEU A 38 7.20 4.79 -9.95
CA LEU A 38 7.05 5.92 -9.04
C LEU A 38 7.77 5.67 -7.71
N LEU A 39 7.72 4.46 -7.20
CA LEU A 39 8.45 4.09 -5.99
C LEU A 39 9.96 4.18 -6.21
N ALA A 40 10.45 3.67 -7.35
CA ALA A 40 11.87 3.72 -7.68
C ALA A 40 12.35 5.16 -7.88
N ALA A 41 11.50 6.03 -8.39
CA ALA A 41 11.83 7.45 -8.58
C ALA A 41 11.79 8.25 -7.28
N GLY A 42 11.36 7.67 -6.18
CA GLY A 42 11.23 8.37 -4.90
C GLY A 42 10.07 9.36 -4.87
N ALA A 43 9.08 9.18 -5.74
CA ALA A 43 7.94 10.09 -5.85
C ALA A 43 6.86 9.83 -4.81
N LEU A 44 6.85 8.65 -4.19
CA LEU A 44 5.82 8.23 -3.27
C LEU A 44 6.36 8.02 -1.85
N ASP A 45 5.55 8.39 -0.87
CA ASP A 45 5.78 8.09 0.54
C ASP A 45 4.82 6.95 0.91
N TRP A 46 5.31 5.73 0.85
CA TRP A 46 4.49 4.54 1.11
C TRP A 46 4.36 4.34 2.62
N LEU A 47 3.15 4.57 3.11
CA LEU A 47 2.82 4.50 4.53
C LEU A 47 2.20 3.15 4.88
N ALA A 48 2.62 2.59 6.00
CA ALA A 48 2.01 1.41 6.57
C ALA A 48 2.17 1.43 8.09
N THR A 49 1.34 0.63 8.77
CA THR A 49 1.47 0.42 10.21
C THR A 49 2.12 -0.93 10.50
N GLY A 50 2.56 -1.12 11.74
CA GLY A 50 3.09 -2.42 12.17
C GLY A 50 2.06 -3.54 12.00
N ALA A 51 0.77 -3.24 12.24
CA ALA A 51 -0.31 -4.23 12.07
C ALA A 51 -0.44 -4.66 10.60
N MET A 52 -0.25 -3.75 9.65
CA MET A 52 -0.26 -4.08 8.22
C MET A 52 0.92 -4.97 7.84
N ARG A 53 2.09 -4.71 8.41
CA ARG A 53 3.25 -5.57 8.22
C ARG A 53 3.01 -6.97 8.77
N ASP A 54 2.40 -7.07 9.95
CA ASP A 54 2.07 -8.35 10.56
C ASP A 54 1.06 -9.12 9.71
N GLU A 55 0.09 -8.43 9.13
CA GLU A 55 -0.86 -9.05 8.20
C GLU A 55 -0.13 -9.60 6.97
N LEU A 56 0.77 -8.83 6.37
CA LEU A 56 1.57 -9.29 5.23
C LEU A 56 2.35 -10.55 5.60
N ALA A 57 2.99 -10.57 6.76
CA ALA A 57 3.74 -11.74 7.23
C ALA A 57 2.84 -12.97 7.36
N ARG A 58 1.61 -12.80 7.88
CA ARG A 58 0.64 -13.91 7.97
C ARG A 58 0.24 -14.42 6.61
N VAL A 59 -0.09 -13.50 5.69
CA VAL A 59 -0.55 -13.86 4.35
C VAL A 59 0.53 -14.60 3.58
N LEU A 60 1.79 -14.24 3.77
CA LEU A 60 2.91 -14.92 3.11
C LEU A 60 3.04 -16.39 3.56
N GLY A 61 2.45 -16.77 4.68
CA GLY A 61 2.39 -18.15 5.16
C GLY A 61 1.12 -18.91 4.76
N TYR A 62 0.21 -18.29 4.04
CA TYR A 62 -1.04 -18.95 3.65
C TYR A 62 -0.79 -20.06 2.62
N PRO A 63 -1.55 -21.18 2.71
CA PRO A 63 -1.37 -22.31 1.77
C PRO A 63 -1.48 -21.93 0.30
N LYS A 64 -2.26 -20.90 -0.03
CA LYS A 64 -2.39 -20.42 -1.41
C LYS A 64 -1.18 -19.59 -1.87
N ILE A 65 -0.46 -19.01 -0.93
CA ILE A 65 0.64 -18.08 -1.25
C ILE A 65 1.99 -18.79 -1.26
N VAL A 66 2.21 -19.73 -0.33
CA VAL A 66 3.50 -20.41 -0.19
C VAL A 66 4.00 -21.03 -1.52
N PRO A 67 3.18 -21.77 -2.30
CA PRO A 67 3.65 -22.30 -3.58
C PRO A 67 4.00 -21.21 -4.58
N ARG A 68 3.33 -20.08 -4.52
CA ARG A 68 3.58 -18.96 -5.43
C ARG A 68 4.90 -18.26 -5.11
N LEU A 69 5.26 -18.17 -3.83
CA LEU A 69 6.58 -17.68 -3.44
C LEU A 69 7.68 -18.56 -4.05
N ALA A 70 7.54 -19.89 -3.94
CA ALA A 70 8.50 -20.84 -4.52
C ALA A 70 8.59 -20.67 -6.04
N PHE A 71 7.43 -20.52 -6.70
CA PHE A 71 7.40 -20.31 -8.16
C PHE A 71 8.17 -19.05 -8.56
N HIS A 72 8.03 -17.96 -7.80
CA HIS A 72 8.72 -16.71 -8.08
C HIS A 72 10.12 -16.64 -7.44
N GLN A 73 10.60 -17.74 -6.88
CA GLN A 73 11.95 -17.87 -6.32
C GLN A 73 12.23 -16.82 -5.24
N CYS A 74 11.26 -16.56 -4.38
CA CYS A 74 11.44 -15.65 -3.25
C CYS A 74 10.92 -16.29 -1.97
N SER A 75 11.44 -15.85 -0.83
CA SER A 75 11.00 -16.27 0.49
C SER A 75 10.13 -15.20 1.12
N ALA A 76 9.36 -15.57 2.16
CA ALA A 76 8.63 -14.60 2.95
C ALA A 76 9.57 -13.54 3.52
N GLY A 77 10.77 -13.93 3.96
CA GLY A 77 11.77 -12.99 4.46
C GLY A 77 12.23 -12.00 3.41
N ASP A 78 12.39 -12.44 2.16
CA ASP A 78 12.76 -11.54 1.05
C ASP A 78 11.68 -10.49 0.80
N VAL A 79 10.42 -10.90 0.83
CA VAL A 79 9.30 -9.98 0.63
C VAL A 79 9.21 -8.97 1.75
N LEU A 80 9.34 -9.41 3.00
CA LEU A 80 9.30 -8.51 4.15
C LEU A 80 10.48 -7.54 4.15
N ALA A 81 11.66 -7.98 3.72
CA ALA A 81 12.82 -7.10 3.61
C ALA A 81 12.59 -6.02 2.54
N ALA A 82 12.03 -6.40 1.39
CA ALA A 82 11.70 -5.44 0.34
C ALA A 82 10.63 -4.44 0.80
N PHE A 83 9.63 -4.91 1.54
CA PHE A 83 8.61 -4.08 2.14
C PHE A 83 9.25 -3.06 3.10
N ASP A 84 10.09 -3.54 4.01
CA ASP A 84 10.74 -2.69 5.02
C ASP A 84 11.64 -1.61 4.40
N GLN A 85 12.26 -1.90 3.26
CA GLN A 85 13.10 -0.93 2.57
C GLN A 85 12.32 0.21 1.94
N GLN A 86 11.06 -0.03 1.60
CA GLN A 86 10.26 0.93 0.82
C GLN A 86 9.19 1.65 1.65
N VAL A 87 8.82 1.09 2.78
CA VAL A 87 7.71 1.57 3.60
C VAL A 87 8.23 2.45 4.73
N ARG A 88 7.48 3.51 5.02
CA ARG A 88 7.67 4.27 6.25
C ARG A 88 6.58 3.84 7.24
N LEU A 89 6.99 3.19 8.33
CA LEU A 89 6.03 2.77 9.36
C LEU A 89 5.56 3.96 10.16
N VAL A 90 4.27 4.05 10.35
CA VAL A 90 3.61 5.12 11.10
C VAL A 90 2.67 4.54 12.15
N ALA A 91 2.23 5.36 13.09
CA ALA A 91 1.29 4.95 14.12
C ALA A 91 -0.07 4.59 13.52
N VAL A 92 -0.78 3.71 14.21
CA VAL A 92 -2.16 3.34 13.85
C VAL A 92 -3.03 4.59 13.88
N ALA A 93 -3.78 4.80 12.80
CA ALA A 93 -4.68 5.94 12.69
C ALA A 93 -5.98 5.69 13.44
N PRO A 94 -6.64 6.75 13.95
CA PRO A 94 -7.97 6.61 14.53
C PRO A 94 -8.98 6.18 13.46
N LYS A 95 -10.07 5.56 13.91
CA LYS A 95 -11.16 5.14 13.03
C LYS A 95 -11.69 6.35 12.25
N ALA A 96 -11.70 6.25 10.93
CA ALA A 96 -12.26 7.28 10.06
C ALA A 96 -13.79 7.34 10.21
N ARG A 97 -14.37 8.45 9.75
CA ARG A 97 -15.84 8.62 9.76
C ARG A 97 -16.55 7.67 8.80
N LEU A 98 -15.84 7.17 7.80
CA LEU A 98 -16.38 6.20 6.86
C LEU A 98 -16.08 4.79 7.36
N THR A 99 -17.10 3.94 7.32
CA THR A 99 -16.99 2.53 7.73
C THR A 99 -17.01 1.65 6.49
N CYS A 100 -15.98 0.81 6.36
CA CYS A 100 -15.89 -0.18 5.28
C CYS A 100 -16.81 -1.37 5.59
N SER A 101 -17.43 -1.92 4.56
CA SER A 101 -18.26 -3.13 4.71
C SER A 101 -17.42 -4.35 5.09
N ASP A 102 -16.12 -4.35 4.76
CA ASP A 102 -15.18 -5.38 5.20
C ASP A 102 -14.33 -4.81 6.34
N PRO A 103 -14.47 -5.34 7.57
CA PRO A 103 -13.70 -4.86 8.71
C PRO A 103 -12.18 -5.00 8.54
N ASP A 104 -11.73 -5.98 7.76
CA ASP A 104 -10.30 -6.21 7.54
C ASP A 104 -9.68 -5.09 6.71
N ASP A 105 -10.47 -4.40 5.89
CA ASP A 105 -10.00 -3.30 5.04
C ASP A 105 -10.08 -1.94 5.74
N GLN A 106 -10.75 -1.86 6.88
CA GLN A 106 -10.95 -0.59 7.59
C GLN A 106 -9.62 0.10 7.91
N ARG A 107 -8.60 -0.67 8.29
CA ARG A 107 -7.28 -0.11 8.66
C ARG A 107 -6.64 0.69 7.52
N PHE A 108 -6.83 0.25 6.28
CA PHE A 108 -6.28 0.95 5.11
C PHE A 108 -7.02 2.28 4.88
N ILE A 109 -8.33 2.26 5.06
CA ILE A 109 -9.16 3.47 4.96
C ILE A 109 -8.79 4.47 6.05
N ASP A 110 -8.68 4.02 7.29
CA ASP A 110 -8.33 4.89 8.42
C ASP A 110 -6.99 5.58 8.19
N LEU A 111 -5.99 4.82 7.74
CA LEU A 111 -4.66 5.37 7.49
C LEU A 111 -4.67 6.37 6.34
N ALA A 112 -5.35 6.03 5.24
CA ALA A 112 -5.43 6.90 4.07
C ALA A 112 -6.13 8.21 4.42
N VAL A 113 -7.22 8.16 5.17
CA VAL A 113 -7.96 9.36 5.61
C VAL A 113 -7.09 10.23 6.52
N ALA A 114 -6.39 9.62 7.48
CA ALA A 114 -5.57 10.38 8.43
C ALA A 114 -4.44 11.15 7.74
N HIS A 115 -3.88 10.59 6.67
CA HIS A 115 -2.77 11.20 5.95
C HIS A 115 -3.18 11.86 4.62
N LYS A 116 -4.46 11.82 4.27
CA LYS A 116 -4.96 12.25 2.97
C LYS A 116 -4.15 11.61 1.84
N ALA A 117 -3.90 10.33 2.01
CA ALA A 117 -3.07 9.54 1.11
C ALA A 117 -3.91 8.94 -0.01
N GLN A 118 -3.27 8.68 -1.15
CA GLN A 118 -3.87 7.84 -2.17
C GLN A 118 -4.00 6.41 -1.62
N LEU A 119 -5.07 5.72 -1.95
CA LEU A 119 -5.32 4.35 -1.48
C LEU A 119 -5.43 3.42 -2.68
N LEU A 120 -4.54 2.43 -2.76
CA LEU A 120 -4.60 1.41 -3.80
C LEU A 120 -5.21 0.14 -3.24
N SER A 121 -6.30 -0.32 -3.83
CA SER A 121 -6.97 -1.56 -3.46
C SER A 121 -7.77 -2.09 -4.64
N LYS A 122 -7.79 -3.42 -4.80
CA LYS A 122 -8.65 -4.11 -5.76
C LYS A 122 -9.93 -4.62 -5.11
N ASP A 123 -10.04 -4.49 -3.79
CA ASP A 123 -11.20 -5.01 -3.06
C ASP A 123 -12.42 -4.15 -3.32
N LYS A 124 -13.53 -4.80 -3.68
CA LYS A 124 -14.79 -4.11 -3.93
C LYS A 124 -15.29 -3.32 -2.73
N ALA A 125 -15.05 -3.83 -1.53
CA ALA A 125 -15.45 -3.15 -0.30
C ALA A 125 -14.78 -1.78 -0.19
N VAL A 126 -13.57 -1.62 -0.73
CA VAL A 126 -12.85 -0.34 -0.76
C VAL A 126 -13.23 0.47 -1.98
N THR A 127 -13.17 -0.13 -3.17
CA THR A 127 -13.42 0.61 -4.43
C THR A 127 -14.84 1.17 -4.51
N SER A 128 -15.81 0.50 -3.88
CA SER A 128 -17.19 1.00 -3.79
C SER A 128 -17.30 2.29 -2.96
N MET A 129 -16.30 2.59 -2.14
CA MET A 129 -16.27 3.79 -1.31
C MET A 129 -15.53 4.96 -1.97
N ALA A 130 -15.07 4.81 -3.21
CA ALA A 130 -14.17 5.79 -3.87
C ALA A 130 -14.75 7.21 -3.84
N LYS A 131 -16.05 7.37 -4.10
CA LYS A 131 -16.70 8.67 -4.13
C LYS A 131 -16.73 9.33 -2.75
N ARG A 132 -17.05 8.55 -1.72
CA ARG A 132 -17.09 9.06 -0.34
C ARG A 132 -15.66 9.37 0.15
N LEU A 133 -14.70 8.54 -0.20
CA LEU A 133 -13.29 8.76 0.14
C LEU A 133 -12.75 10.03 -0.51
N LEU A 134 -13.13 10.29 -1.76
CA LEU A 134 -12.73 11.52 -2.43
C LEU A 134 -13.20 12.76 -1.67
N GLY A 135 -14.40 12.72 -1.11
CA GLY A 135 -14.91 13.80 -0.26
C GLY A 135 -14.10 14.03 1.01
N MET A 136 -13.28 13.06 1.41
CA MET A 136 -12.38 13.16 2.57
C MET A 136 -10.91 13.37 2.16
N GLY A 137 -10.66 13.71 0.91
CA GLY A 137 -9.32 13.99 0.42
C GLY A 137 -8.51 12.75 0.04
N VAL A 138 -9.18 11.60 -0.15
CA VAL A 138 -8.54 10.32 -0.48
C VAL A 138 -8.94 9.89 -1.89
N VAL A 139 -7.96 9.70 -2.75
CA VAL A 139 -8.17 9.11 -4.08
C VAL A 139 -7.96 7.61 -3.95
N ALA A 140 -9.04 6.85 -4.12
CA ALA A 140 -8.99 5.38 -4.08
C ALA A 140 -9.06 4.83 -5.50
N CYS A 141 -8.12 3.95 -5.85
CA CYS A 141 -8.08 3.35 -7.18
C CYS A 141 -7.44 1.96 -7.13
N ARG A 142 -7.55 1.23 -8.24
CA ARG A 142 -7.09 -0.17 -8.33
C ARG A 142 -5.64 -0.27 -8.79
N ALA A 143 -5.13 0.76 -9.45
CA ALA A 143 -3.76 0.82 -9.96
C ALA A 143 -3.36 2.28 -10.18
N MET A 144 -2.09 2.47 -10.36
CA MET A 144 -1.54 3.79 -10.71
C MET A 144 -1.66 4.03 -12.21
#